data_30058287dcf842d2c2f7a0d583a2a286
#
_entry.id   30058287dcf842d2c2f7a0d583a2a286
#
_cell.length_a   1.000
_cell.length_b   1.000
_cell.length_c   1.000
_cell.angle_alpha   90.00
_cell.angle_beta   90.00
_cell.angle_gamma   90.00
#
_symmetry.space_group_name_H-M   'P 1'
#
loop_
_entity.id
_entity.type
_entity.pdbx_description
1 polymer ?
#
loop_
_entity_poly.entity_id
_entity_poly.type
_entity_poly.pdbx_seq_one_letter_code
_entity_poly.pdbx_strand_id
1 'polypeptide(L)'
;MEHPKQPKRESLKTLWREKRAVTLVYIFLRTSVLLVLLAQIFNRNFENVFLCVLTLILFTMPSLLERKLDIDLPNTLEIIILLFIYAAEILGEIGAYYVTFPNWDTVLHTMNGFLCAAIGFSLLDILNRNSRVRFHLSPLYLAIVAFCFSMTVGVLWEFFECAMDQFFFFDMQKDTIVHDIGTILLDPTGGNHPVVLRNITDVIVVQADGTKTALGLGGYLDIGLMDTMEDLFVNFIGALVFSIIGYFYVLSRGKGKFVKRFIPVANDTVSQENTTSGEETSL
;
A
#
# COMPACT_ATOMS: atom_id res chain seq x y z
N MET A 1 36.67 -30.02 -11.49
CA MET A 1 35.45 -30.02 -10.68
C MET A 1 35.64 -28.95 -9.57
N GLU A 2 35.15 -27.73 -9.79
CA GLU A 2 35.17 -26.70 -8.73
C GLU A 2 33.96 -26.91 -7.83
N HIS A 3 34.19 -27.12 -6.54
CA HIS A 3 33.16 -27.18 -5.53
C HIS A 3 32.42 -25.83 -5.47
N PRO A 4 31.08 -25.79 -5.47
CA PRO A 4 30.34 -24.55 -5.27
C PRO A 4 30.67 -23.98 -3.89
N LYS A 5 31.18 -22.75 -3.85
CA LYS A 5 31.45 -22.02 -2.61
C LYS A 5 30.13 -21.88 -1.85
N GLN A 6 30.04 -22.49 -0.68
CA GLN A 6 28.92 -22.30 0.24
C GLN A 6 28.72 -20.81 0.52
N PRO A 7 27.48 -20.30 0.57
CA PRO A 7 27.23 -18.93 0.93
C PRO A 7 27.81 -18.66 2.33
N LYS A 8 28.60 -17.59 2.47
CA LYS A 8 29.12 -17.16 3.77
C LYS A 8 27.92 -16.94 4.70
N ARG A 9 27.82 -17.74 5.77
CA ARG A 9 26.90 -17.46 6.90
C ARG A 9 27.15 -16.04 7.36
N GLU A 10 26.18 -15.18 7.22
CA GLU A 10 26.22 -13.85 7.82
C GLU A 10 26.41 -14.00 9.33
N SER A 11 27.28 -13.14 9.88
CA SER A 11 27.61 -13.21 11.32
C SER A 11 26.33 -12.98 12.13
N LEU A 12 26.08 -13.84 13.13
CA LEU A 12 24.97 -13.68 14.09
C LEU A 12 24.89 -12.25 14.67
N LYS A 13 26.03 -11.55 14.78
CA LYS A 13 26.10 -10.13 15.20
C LYS A 13 25.47 -9.18 14.18
N THR A 14 25.54 -9.48 12.88
CA THR A 14 24.95 -8.64 11.81
C THR A 14 23.44 -8.83 11.80
N LEU A 15 22.96 -10.07 11.86
CA LEU A 15 21.53 -10.41 11.97
C LEU A 15 20.90 -9.82 13.24
N TRP A 16 21.61 -9.88 14.38
CA TRP A 16 21.16 -9.26 15.63
C TRP A 16 21.07 -7.73 15.54
N ARG A 17 22.01 -7.10 14.84
CA ARG A 17 22.01 -5.63 14.66
C ARG A 17 20.89 -5.15 13.74
N GLU A 18 20.58 -5.90 12.70
CA GLU A 18 19.48 -5.58 11.77
C GLU A 18 18.12 -5.74 12.43
N LYS A 19 17.86 -6.87 13.09
CA LYS A 19 16.61 -7.06 13.85
C LYS A 19 16.41 -6.03 14.99
N ARG A 20 17.49 -5.53 15.59
CA ARG A 20 17.40 -4.43 16.56
C ARG A 20 16.92 -3.12 15.92
N ALA A 21 17.37 -2.79 14.72
CA ALA A 21 16.94 -1.56 14.05
C ALA A 21 15.43 -1.58 13.76
N VAL A 22 14.91 -2.67 13.19
CA VAL A 22 13.46 -2.86 12.96
C VAL A 22 12.69 -2.74 14.27
N THR A 23 13.13 -3.46 15.31
CA THR A 23 12.49 -3.43 16.63
C THR A 23 12.45 -2.04 17.23
N LEU A 24 13.56 -1.28 17.15
CA LEU A 24 13.62 0.09 17.66
C LEU A 24 12.68 1.03 16.90
N VAL A 25 12.66 0.95 15.57
CA VAL A 25 11.74 1.73 14.74
C VAL A 25 10.29 1.38 15.10
N TYR A 26 9.95 0.10 15.16
CA TYR A 26 8.63 -0.37 15.53
C TYR A 26 8.17 0.13 16.89
N ILE A 27 9.02 0.01 17.93
CA ILE A 27 8.71 0.48 19.28
C ILE A 27 8.53 2.00 19.29
N PHE A 28 9.41 2.74 18.62
CA PHE A 28 9.34 4.19 18.54
C PHE A 28 8.06 4.66 17.89
N LEU A 29 7.74 4.15 16.69
CA LEU A 29 6.53 4.51 15.96
C LEU A 29 5.27 4.13 16.74
N ARG A 30 5.21 2.91 17.28
CA ARG A 30 4.06 2.46 18.07
C ARG A 30 3.84 3.29 19.33
N THR A 31 4.92 3.66 20.01
CA THR A 31 4.84 4.51 21.21
C THR A 31 4.33 5.90 20.84
N SER A 32 4.82 6.50 19.74
CA SER A 32 4.34 7.80 19.27
C SER A 32 2.86 7.78 18.91
N VAL A 33 2.38 6.74 18.21
CA VAL A 33 0.95 6.58 17.90
C VAL A 33 0.10 6.44 19.16
N LEU A 34 0.57 5.69 20.16
CA LEU A 34 -0.14 5.56 21.45
C LEU A 34 -0.23 6.89 22.19
N LEU A 35 0.82 7.72 22.15
CA LEU A 35 0.78 9.08 22.74
C LEU A 35 -0.20 9.99 22.00
N VAL A 36 -0.20 9.96 20.65
CA VAL A 36 -1.18 10.68 19.85
C VAL A 36 -2.59 10.21 20.14
N LEU A 37 -2.83 8.90 20.20
CA LEU A 37 -4.12 8.29 20.54
C LEU A 37 -4.66 8.83 21.88
N LEU A 38 -3.82 8.81 22.91
CA LEU A 38 -4.21 9.34 24.22
C LEU A 38 -4.58 10.83 24.14
N ALA A 39 -3.78 11.64 23.42
CA ALA A 39 -4.09 13.05 23.22
C ALA A 39 -5.42 13.25 22.48
N GLN A 40 -5.71 12.47 21.43
CA GLN A 40 -6.97 12.57 20.68
C GLN A 40 -8.18 12.12 21.49
N ILE A 41 -8.05 11.12 22.37
CA ILE A 41 -9.11 10.74 23.32
C ILE A 41 -9.44 11.90 24.26
N PHE A 42 -8.42 12.57 24.84
CA PHE A 42 -8.63 13.74 25.70
C PHE A 42 -9.27 14.91 24.96
N ASN A 43 -8.89 15.11 23.69
CA ASN A 43 -9.45 16.13 22.82
C ASN A 43 -10.86 15.78 22.28
N ARG A 44 -11.36 14.56 22.54
CA ARG A 44 -12.63 14.01 22.03
C ARG A 44 -12.72 14.02 20.49
N ASN A 45 -11.59 13.92 19.81
CA ASN A 45 -11.54 13.80 18.37
C ASN A 45 -11.60 12.31 18.00
N PHE A 46 -12.81 11.78 17.81
CA PHE A 46 -13.03 10.34 17.57
C PHE A 46 -12.57 9.88 16.18
N GLU A 47 -12.54 10.78 15.21
CA GLU A 47 -11.99 10.51 13.87
C GLU A 47 -10.50 10.19 13.99
N ASN A 48 -9.71 11.07 14.59
CA ASN A 48 -8.29 10.83 14.82
C ASN A 48 -8.02 9.64 15.75
N VAL A 49 -8.94 9.33 16.67
CA VAL A 49 -8.86 8.10 17.48
C VAL A 49 -8.98 6.86 16.59
N PHE A 50 -9.93 6.87 15.63
CA PHE A 50 -10.09 5.80 14.66
C PHE A 50 -8.81 5.62 13.82
N LEU A 51 -8.24 6.69 13.27
CA LEU A 51 -7.00 6.66 12.48
C LEU A 51 -5.81 6.11 13.28
N CYS A 52 -5.67 6.49 14.56
CA CYS A 52 -4.65 5.91 15.44
C CYS A 52 -4.83 4.40 15.64
N VAL A 53 -6.08 3.94 15.84
CA VAL A 53 -6.38 2.51 15.99
C VAL A 53 -6.11 1.76 14.69
N LEU A 54 -6.52 2.32 13.54
CA LEU A 54 -6.23 1.79 12.22
C LEU A 54 -4.71 1.63 12.01
N THR A 55 -3.93 2.67 12.31
CA THR A 55 -2.46 2.65 12.24
C THR A 55 -1.86 1.51 13.08
N LEU A 56 -2.33 1.33 14.32
CA LEU A 56 -1.87 0.25 15.20
C LEU A 56 -2.19 -1.14 14.65
N ILE A 57 -3.33 -1.29 13.97
CA ILE A 57 -3.71 -2.53 13.28
C ILE A 57 -2.80 -2.75 12.07
N LEU A 58 -2.62 -1.73 11.22
CA LEU A 58 -1.76 -1.79 10.04
C LEU A 58 -0.30 -2.11 10.40
N PHE A 59 0.22 -1.62 11.52
CA PHE A 59 1.55 -1.99 12.00
C PHE A 59 1.71 -3.48 12.31
N THR A 60 0.65 -4.24 12.46
CA THR A 60 0.72 -5.70 12.62
C THR A 60 0.81 -6.44 11.29
N MET A 61 0.52 -5.78 10.17
CA MET A 61 0.45 -6.41 8.84
C MET A 61 1.77 -7.07 8.40
N PRO A 62 2.97 -6.45 8.54
CA PRO A 62 4.21 -7.12 8.18
C PRO A 62 4.39 -8.46 8.89
N SER A 63 4.23 -8.50 10.21
CA SER A 63 4.34 -9.74 11.00
C SER A 63 3.24 -10.75 10.68
N LEU A 64 2.04 -10.30 10.29
CA LEU A 64 0.96 -11.16 9.88
C LEU A 64 1.27 -11.82 8.53
N LEU A 65 1.80 -11.04 7.58
CA LEU A 65 2.24 -11.54 6.27
C LEU A 65 3.35 -12.58 6.43
N GLU A 66 4.39 -12.29 7.23
CA GLU A 66 5.47 -13.24 7.51
C GLU A 66 4.93 -14.58 8.02
N ARG A 67 4.04 -14.54 9.02
CA ARG A 67 3.48 -15.77 9.63
C ARG A 67 2.51 -16.53 8.71
N LYS A 68 1.65 -15.82 7.97
CA LYS A 68 0.62 -16.45 7.13
C LYS A 68 1.18 -17.02 5.83
N LEU A 69 2.21 -16.39 5.30
CA LEU A 69 2.80 -16.73 4.00
C LEU A 69 4.12 -17.51 4.14
N ASP A 70 4.58 -17.72 5.38
CA ASP A 70 5.85 -18.40 5.72
C ASP A 70 7.06 -17.78 4.99
N ILE A 71 7.13 -16.45 5.05
CA ILE A 71 8.17 -15.63 4.42
C ILE A 71 8.94 -14.84 5.49
N ASP A 72 10.16 -14.46 5.18
CA ASP A 72 10.97 -13.50 5.95
C ASP A 72 11.09 -12.20 5.15
N LEU A 73 10.55 -11.11 5.70
CA LEU A 73 10.63 -9.80 5.07
C LEU A 73 12.04 -9.22 5.28
N PRO A 74 12.69 -8.69 4.24
CA PRO A 74 13.93 -7.95 4.41
C PRO A 74 13.72 -6.78 5.36
N ASN A 75 14.63 -6.61 6.34
CA ASN A 75 14.52 -5.56 7.35
C ASN A 75 14.32 -4.15 6.75
N THR A 76 14.94 -3.88 5.59
CA THR A 76 14.75 -2.61 4.87
C THR A 76 13.30 -2.43 4.42
N LEU A 77 12.69 -3.48 3.86
CA LEU A 77 11.30 -3.45 3.39
C LEU A 77 10.34 -3.28 4.58
N GLU A 78 10.57 -4.01 5.67
CA GLU A 78 9.75 -3.92 6.88
C GLU A 78 9.78 -2.50 7.48
N ILE A 79 10.97 -1.89 7.60
CA ILE A 79 11.11 -0.50 8.07
C ILE A 79 10.37 0.47 7.14
N ILE A 80 10.51 0.31 5.82
CA ILE A 80 9.85 1.18 4.84
C ILE A 80 8.34 1.06 4.95
N ILE A 81 7.79 -0.15 5.10
CA ILE A 81 6.34 -0.35 5.29
C ILE A 81 5.85 0.34 6.57
N LEU A 82 6.58 0.19 7.70
CA LEU A 82 6.20 0.85 8.95
C LEU A 82 6.23 2.38 8.84
N LEU A 83 7.28 2.93 8.22
CA LEU A 83 7.39 4.38 7.98
C LEU A 83 6.32 4.88 7.01
N PHE A 84 6.01 4.11 5.98
CA PHE A 84 4.95 4.41 5.02
C PHE A 84 3.58 4.51 5.72
N ILE A 85 3.20 3.51 6.52
CA ILE A 85 1.94 3.52 7.27
C ILE A 85 1.88 4.73 8.23
N TYR A 86 2.98 5.02 8.92
CA TYR A 86 3.06 6.20 9.81
C TYR A 86 2.94 7.51 9.03
N ALA A 87 3.57 7.60 7.88
CA ALA A 87 3.52 8.77 7.01
C ALA A 87 2.12 9.01 6.43
N ALA A 88 1.40 7.96 6.08
CA ALA A 88 0.03 8.07 5.58
C ALA A 88 -0.93 8.51 6.68
N GLU A 89 -1.05 7.73 7.74
CA GLU A 89 -2.11 7.92 8.73
C GLU A 89 -1.80 9.04 9.74
N ILE A 90 -0.58 9.08 10.28
CA ILE A 90 -0.26 10.01 11.37
C ILE A 90 0.22 11.35 10.84
N LEU A 91 1.16 11.36 9.89
CA LEU A 91 1.62 12.62 9.31
C LEU A 91 0.64 13.14 8.27
N GLY A 92 0.11 12.28 7.41
CA GLY A 92 -0.82 12.61 6.34
C GLY A 92 -2.12 13.20 6.90
N GLU A 93 -2.89 12.38 7.60
CA GLU A 93 -4.21 12.75 8.11
C GLU A 93 -4.11 13.63 9.37
N ILE A 94 -3.59 13.10 10.47
CA ILE A 94 -3.58 13.83 11.76
C ILE A 94 -2.63 15.03 11.72
N GLY A 95 -1.49 14.92 11.05
CA GLY A 95 -0.52 15.99 10.84
C GLY A 95 -0.90 16.97 9.71
N ALA A 96 -1.99 16.71 8.99
CA ALA A 96 -2.48 17.49 7.85
C ALA A 96 -1.44 17.66 6.71
N TYR A 97 -0.57 16.67 6.50
CA TYR A 97 0.45 16.74 5.44
C TYR A 97 -0.17 16.64 4.05
N TYR A 98 -1.30 15.96 3.89
CA TYR A 98 -2.07 15.94 2.65
C TYR A 98 -2.50 17.35 2.19
N VAL A 99 -2.79 18.23 3.15
CA VAL A 99 -3.17 19.63 2.87
C VAL A 99 -1.96 20.57 2.81
N THR A 100 -0.94 20.31 3.61
CA THR A 100 0.19 21.26 3.82
C THR A 100 1.31 21.06 2.79
N PHE A 101 1.56 19.81 2.38
CA PHE A 101 2.64 19.47 1.47
C PHE A 101 2.10 19.00 0.12
N PRO A 102 2.32 19.77 -0.96
CA PRO A 102 1.91 19.36 -2.31
C PRO A 102 2.49 17.99 -2.66
N ASN A 103 1.72 17.16 -3.33
CA ASN A 103 2.11 15.82 -3.80
C ASN A 103 2.45 14.81 -2.68
N TRP A 104 2.08 15.08 -1.40
CA TRP A 104 2.28 14.11 -0.32
C TRP A 104 1.58 12.80 -0.63
N ASP A 105 0.34 12.89 -1.04
CA ASP A 105 -0.51 11.79 -1.43
C ASP A 105 0.03 11.04 -2.66
N THR A 106 0.32 11.75 -3.73
CA THR A 106 0.97 11.21 -4.95
C THR A 106 2.20 10.35 -4.63
N VAL A 107 3.05 10.80 -3.69
CA VAL A 107 4.26 10.05 -3.27
C VAL A 107 3.85 8.77 -2.55
N LEU A 108 2.87 8.83 -1.65
CA LEU A 108 2.43 7.68 -0.87
C LEU A 108 1.76 6.62 -1.75
N HIS A 109 0.84 7.00 -2.63
CA HIS A 109 0.19 6.07 -3.55
C HIS A 109 1.17 5.46 -4.56
N THR A 110 2.15 6.24 -5.06
CA THR A 110 3.26 5.69 -5.88
C THR A 110 4.09 4.68 -5.10
N MET A 111 4.43 4.97 -3.84
CA MET A 111 5.15 4.03 -2.97
C MET A 111 4.32 2.79 -2.66
N ASN A 112 3.03 2.93 -2.41
CA ASN A 112 2.12 1.81 -2.22
C ASN A 112 2.15 0.87 -3.42
N GLY A 113 2.01 1.41 -4.63
CA GLY A 113 2.11 0.65 -5.87
C GLY A 113 3.40 -0.13 -6.00
N PHE A 114 4.53 0.51 -5.71
CA PHE A 114 5.85 -0.11 -5.72
C PHE A 114 6.00 -1.22 -4.67
N LEU A 115 5.64 -0.95 -3.42
CA LEU A 115 5.78 -1.89 -2.31
C LEU A 115 4.87 -3.11 -2.46
N CYS A 116 3.61 -2.90 -2.83
CA CYS A 116 2.66 -3.98 -3.06
C CYS A 116 3.07 -4.87 -4.24
N ALA A 117 3.61 -4.28 -5.32
CA ALA A 117 4.16 -5.06 -6.42
C ALA A 117 5.41 -5.87 -5.99
N ALA A 118 6.26 -5.33 -5.11
CA ALA A 118 7.39 -6.05 -4.54
C ALA A 118 6.94 -7.27 -3.73
N ILE A 119 5.92 -7.11 -2.90
CA ILE A 119 5.33 -8.21 -2.13
C ILE A 119 4.71 -9.26 -3.06
N GLY A 120 3.85 -8.85 -4.00
CA GLY A 120 3.20 -9.75 -4.94
C GLY A 120 4.20 -10.54 -5.80
N PHE A 121 5.26 -9.88 -6.29
CA PHE A 121 6.35 -10.52 -7.00
C PHE A 121 7.04 -11.58 -6.15
N SER A 122 7.34 -11.26 -4.90
CA SER A 122 8.08 -12.13 -4.00
C SER A 122 7.29 -13.39 -3.65
N LEU A 123 5.99 -13.27 -3.42
CA LEU A 123 5.12 -14.41 -3.18
C LEU A 123 5.14 -15.41 -4.34
N LEU A 124 5.12 -14.89 -5.57
CA LEU A 124 5.19 -15.73 -6.77
C LEU A 124 6.58 -16.31 -7.01
N ASP A 125 7.65 -15.54 -6.75
CA ASP A 125 9.03 -16.03 -6.91
C ASP A 125 9.32 -17.16 -5.93
N ILE A 126 8.84 -17.07 -4.69
CA ILE A 126 8.92 -18.15 -3.70
C ILE A 126 8.15 -19.40 -4.17
N LEU A 127 6.93 -19.22 -4.65
CA LEU A 127 6.12 -20.30 -5.17
C LEU A 127 6.79 -20.98 -6.40
N ASN A 128 7.38 -20.18 -7.27
CA ASN A 128 8.08 -20.63 -8.47
C ASN A 128 9.39 -21.40 -8.16
N ARG A 129 10.03 -21.13 -7.02
CA ARG A 129 11.25 -21.83 -6.55
C ARG A 129 10.96 -23.08 -5.72
N ASN A 130 9.73 -23.26 -5.27
CA ASN A 130 9.36 -24.39 -4.41
C ASN A 130 9.46 -25.71 -5.18
N SER A 131 10.30 -26.64 -4.69
CA SER A 131 10.55 -27.94 -5.32
C SER A 131 9.34 -28.90 -5.32
N ARG A 132 8.37 -28.68 -4.42
CA ARG A 132 7.15 -29.50 -4.30
C ARG A 132 6.09 -29.13 -5.35
N VAL A 133 6.11 -27.88 -5.82
CA VAL A 133 5.15 -27.36 -6.80
C VAL A 133 5.99 -26.86 -7.98
N ARG A 134 6.11 -27.67 -9.04
CA ARG A 134 6.89 -27.31 -10.24
C ARG A 134 6.13 -26.34 -11.13
N PHE A 135 6.03 -25.08 -10.71
CA PHE A 135 5.66 -24.01 -11.63
C PHE A 135 6.94 -23.46 -12.30
N HIS A 136 6.94 -23.40 -13.62
CA HIS A 136 7.95 -22.70 -14.40
C HIS A 136 7.32 -21.42 -14.96
N LEU A 137 7.06 -20.45 -14.06
CA LEU A 137 6.47 -19.19 -14.46
C LEU A 137 7.51 -18.34 -15.23
N SER A 138 7.11 -17.80 -16.35
CA SER A 138 7.97 -16.92 -17.12
C SER A 138 8.20 -15.58 -16.38
N PRO A 139 9.33 -14.89 -16.63
CA PRO A 139 9.60 -13.57 -16.03
C PRO A 139 8.48 -12.56 -16.29
N LEU A 140 7.91 -12.59 -17.49
CA LEU A 140 6.79 -11.73 -17.86
C LEU A 140 5.53 -12.04 -17.04
N TYR A 141 5.22 -13.32 -16.84
CA TYR A 141 4.06 -13.72 -16.03
C TYR A 141 4.20 -13.26 -14.57
N LEU A 142 5.39 -13.42 -13.98
CA LEU A 142 5.69 -12.95 -12.63
C LEU A 142 5.48 -11.42 -12.52
N ALA A 143 5.97 -10.67 -13.51
CA ALA A 143 5.81 -9.21 -13.53
C ALA A 143 4.35 -8.78 -13.66
N ILE A 144 3.58 -9.42 -14.56
CA ILE A 144 2.15 -9.11 -14.74
C ILE A 144 1.35 -9.40 -13.48
N VAL A 145 1.56 -10.56 -12.83
CA VAL A 145 0.80 -10.91 -11.63
C VAL A 145 1.20 -10.02 -10.44
N ALA A 146 2.47 -9.64 -10.31
CA ALA A 146 2.91 -8.67 -9.32
C ALA A 146 2.23 -7.32 -9.51
N PHE A 147 2.15 -6.84 -10.75
CA PHE A 147 1.42 -5.64 -11.13
C PHE A 147 -0.07 -5.74 -10.76
N CYS A 148 -0.74 -6.81 -11.17
CA CYS A 148 -2.16 -7.03 -10.87
C CYS A 148 -2.41 -7.10 -9.36
N PHE A 149 -1.53 -7.77 -8.60
CA PHE A 149 -1.62 -7.83 -7.14
C PHE A 149 -1.59 -6.42 -6.52
N SER A 150 -0.64 -5.60 -6.95
CA SER A 150 -0.51 -4.23 -6.47
C SER A 150 -1.74 -3.39 -6.80
N MET A 151 -2.23 -3.45 -8.04
CA MET A 151 -3.44 -2.74 -8.45
C MET A 151 -4.67 -3.19 -7.65
N THR A 152 -4.78 -4.48 -7.35
CA THR A 152 -5.87 -4.99 -6.52
C THR A 152 -5.83 -4.40 -5.11
N VAL A 153 -4.64 -4.31 -4.50
CA VAL A 153 -4.49 -3.71 -3.16
C VAL A 153 -4.86 -2.22 -3.21
N GLY A 154 -4.39 -1.47 -4.22
CA GLY A 154 -4.75 -0.07 -4.40
C GLY A 154 -6.27 0.12 -4.53
N VAL A 155 -6.94 -0.63 -5.40
CA VAL A 155 -8.41 -0.55 -5.56
C VAL A 155 -9.16 -0.89 -4.27
N LEU A 156 -8.68 -1.88 -3.49
CA LEU A 156 -9.30 -2.21 -2.19
C LEU A 156 -9.13 -1.08 -1.17
N TRP A 157 -8.04 -0.34 -1.25
CA TRP A 157 -7.83 0.84 -0.43
C TRP A 157 -8.81 1.95 -0.80
N GLU A 158 -8.96 2.27 -2.09
CA GLU A 158 -9.96 3.24 -2.57
C GLU A 158 -11.39 2.87 -2.16
N PHE A 159 -11.74 1.58 -2.20
CA PHE A 159 -13.05 1.14 -1.69
C PHE A 159 -13.21 1.38 -0.20
N PHE A 160 -12.13 1.24 0.57
CA PHE A 160 -12.15 1.53 2.00
C PHE A 160 -12.35 3.03 2.25
N GLU A 161 -11.60 3.91 1.57
CA GLU A 161 -11.73 5.36 1.69
C GLU A 161 -13.14 5.82 1.30
N CYS A 162 -13.63 5.37 0.15
CA CYS A 162 -14.98 5.67 -0.29
C CYS A 162 -16.05 5.21 0.72
N ALA A 163 -15.88 4.05 1.35
CA ALA A 163 -16.79 3.58 2.37
C ALA A 163 -16.75 4.45 3.64
N MET A 164 -15.56 4.89 4.04
CA MET A 164 -15.40 5.80 5.18
C MET A 164 -16.10 7.15 4.93
N ASP A 165 -15.96 7.71 3.73
CA ASP A 165 -16.59 8.97 3.36
C ASP A 165 -18.12 8.83 3.28
N GLN A 166 -18.61 7.76 2.66
CA GLN A 166 -20.06 7.55 2.47
C GLN A 166 -20.82 7.19 3.75
N PHE A 167 -20.21 6.40 4.66
CA PHE A 167 -20.90 5.90 5.85
C PHE A 167 -20.60 6.69 7.12
N PHE A 168 -19.44 7.32 7.18
CA PHE A 168 -18.98 8.02 8.38
C PHE A 168 -18.74 9.51 8.16
N PHE A 169 -18.88 10.00 6.92
CA PHE A 169 -18.67 11.42 6.53
C PHE A 169 -17.26 11.91 6.88
N PHE A 170 -16.28 11.03 6.67
CA PHE A 170 -14.87 11.43 6.65
C PHE A 170 -14.58 12.08 5.30
N ASP A 171 -13.39 12.57 5.10
CA ASP A 171 -12.93 13.15 3.84
C ASP A 171 -11.58 12.49 3.51
N MET A 172 -11.62 11.15 3.36
CA MET A 172 -10.44 10.37 3.03
C MET A 172 -10.09 10.51 1.55
N GLN A 173 -11.12 10.43 0.67
CA GLN A 173 -11.00 10.79 -0.73
C GLN A 173 -11.12 12.33 -0.82
N LYS A 174 -9.98 13.00 -1.06
CA LYS A 174 -9.94 14.46 -1.01
C LYS A 174 -10.72 15.09 -2.18
N ASP A 175 -11.55 16.06 -1.84
CA ASP A 175 -12.40 16.71 -2.83
C ASP A 175 -11.60 17.65 -3.75
N THR A 176 -11.87 17.57 -5.03
CA THR A 176 -11.30 18.48 -6.04
C THR A 176 -12.35 19.44 -6.56
N ILE A 177 -11.96 20.70 -6.80
CA ILE A 177 -12.82 21.70 -7.40
C ILE A 177 -12.66 21.69 -8.92
N VAL A 178 -13.74 21.32 -9.62
CA VAL A 178 -13.80 21.30 -11.08
C VAL A 178 -14.64 22.45 -11.62
N HIS A 179 -14.27 22.98 -12.79
CA HIS A 179 -14.97 24.12 -13.40
C HIS A 179 -15.87 23.74 -14.58
N ASP A 180 -15.71 22.54 -15.09
CA ASP A 180 -16.48 22.01 -16.20
C ASP A 180 -17.02 20.62 -15.85
N ILE A 181 -18.31 20.38 -16.10
CA ILE A 181 -18.93 19.05 -15.94
C ILE A 181 -19.74 18.70 -17.17
N GLY A 182 -19.77 17.43 -17.53
CA GLY A 182 -20.61 16.88 -18.58
C GLY A 182 -21.48 15.77 -18.02
N THR A 183 -22.80 15.85 -18.24
CA THR A 183 -23.73 14.84 -17.75
C THR A 183 -24.91 14.63 -18.69
N ILE A 184 -25.34 13.39 -18.83
CA ILE A 184 -26.58 13.05 -19.56
C ILE A 184 -27.84 13.32 -18.72
N LEU A 185 -27.70 13.46 -17.38
CA LEU A 185 -28.84 13.69 -16.49
C LEU A 185 -29.54 15.01 -16.71
N LEU A 186 -28.90 15.96 -17.38
CA LEU A 186 -29.48 17.25 -17.78
C LEU A 186 -30.02 17.25 -19.22
N ASP A 187 -29.98 16.11 -19.91
CA ASP A 187 -30.53 16.01 -21.27
C ASP A 187 -32.08 16.06 -21.24
N PRO A 188 -32.71 17.12 -21.78
CA PRO A 188 -34.17 17.28 -21.74
C PRO A 188 -34.91 16.27 -22.61
N THR A 189 -34.19 15.57 -23.52
CA THR A 189 -34.78 14.58 -24.42
C THR A 189 -34.81 13.18 -23.79
N GLY A 190 -34.15 12.96 -22.67
CA GLY A 190 -33.97 11.65 -22.05
C GLY A 190 -33.11 10.69 -22.89
N GLY A 191 -32.37 11.22 -23.86
CA GLY A 191 -31.42 10.50 -24.70
C GLY A 191 -30.05 10.33 -24.01
N ASN A 192 -29.05 9.97 -24.79
CA ASN A 192 -27.67 9.82 -24.28
C ASN A 192 -26.78 10.96 -24.84
N HIS A 193 -27.28 12.20 -24.70
CA HIS A 193 -26.57 13.40 -25.16
C HIS A 193 -26.04 14.17 -23.97
N PRO A 194 -24.70 14.22 -23.74
CA PRO A 194 -24.10 14.95 -22.61
C PRO A 194 -24.40 16.46 -22.75
N VAL A 195 -24.99 17.04 -21.69
CA VAL A 195 -25.06 18.48 -21.52
C VAL A 195 -23.80 18.91 -20.75
N VAL A 196 -23.04 19.87 -21.32
CA VAL A 196 -21.79 20.36 -20.74
C VAL A 196 -22.05 21.73 -20.13
N LEU A 197 -21.82 21.84 -18.81
CA LEU A 197 -21.73 23.10 -18.09
C LEU A 197 -20.28 23.50 -17.96
N ARG A 198 -19.94 24.73 -18.32
CA ARG A 198 -18.57 25.25 -18.33
C ARG A 198 -18.43 26.51 -17.47
N ASN A 199 -17.18 26.77 -17.02
CA ASN A 199 -16.83 27.95 -16.24
C ASN A 199 -17.69 28.06 -14.96
N ILE A 200 -17.90 26.94 -14.26
CA ILE A 200 -18.63 26.92 -13.00
C ILE A 200 -17.80 27.68 -11.97
N THR A 201 -18.42 28.67 -11.33
CA THR A 201 -17.77 29.54 -10.33
C THR A 201 -18.30 29.34 -8.92
N ASP A 202 -19.42 28.64 -8.77
CA ASP A 202 -19.99 28.27 -7.47
C ASP A 202 -21.12 27.23 -7.65
N VAL A 203 -21.49 26.59 -6.56
CA VAL A 203 -22.64 25.67 -6.47
C VAL A 203 -23.56 26.11 -5.35
N ILE A 204 -24.86 26.10 -5.63
CA ILE A 204 -25.88 26.37 -4.62
C ILE A 204 -26.58 25.05 -4.27
N VAL A 205 -26.40 24.61 -3.03
CA VAL A 205 -27.11 23.43 -2.49
C VAL A 205 -28.47 23.89 -1.98
N VAL A 206 -29.53 23.21 -2.41
CA VAL A 206 -30.89 23.42 -1.92
C VAL A 206 -31.28 22.25 -1.04
N GLN A 207 -31.52 22.51 0.23
CA GLN A 207 -31.92 21.51 1.22
C GLN A 207 -33.41 21.20 1.15
N ALA A 208 -33.86 20.12 1.79
CA ALA A 208 -35.25 19.68 1.75
C ALA A 208 -36.24 20.68 2.36
N ASP A 209 -35.80 21.53 3.30
CA ASP A 209 -36.56 22.63 3.89
C ASP A 209 -36.64 23.90 3.02
N GLY A 210 -35.99 23.88 1.85
CA GLY A 210 -35.90 25.00 0.91
C GLY A 210 -34.73 25.96 1.20
N THR A 211 -33.94 25.71 2.22
CA THR A 211 -32.73 26.51 2.52
C THR A 211 -31.74 26.39 1.35
N LYS A 212 -31.18 27.54 0.95
CA LYS A 212 -30.19 27.64 -0.12
C LYS A 212 -28.85 28.06 0.45
N THR A 213 -27.82 27.25 0.22
CA THR A 213 -26.46 27.55 0.66
C THR A 213 -25.52 27.56 -0.53
N ALA A 214 -24.92 28.72 -0.82
CA ALA A 214 -23.80 28.80 -1.75
C ALA A 214 -22.56 28.21 -1.09
N LEU A 215 -21.85 27.31 -1.75
CA LEU A 215 -20.67 26.67 -1.17
C LEU A 215 -19.47 27.62 -1.11
N GLY A 216 -19.39 28.60 -2.02
CA GLY A 216 -18.30 29.59 -2.05
C GLY A 216 -16.92 29.00 -2.38
N LEU A 217 -16.88 27.82 -2.99
CA LEU A 217 -15.65 27.07 -3.27
C LEU A 217 -14.98 27.47 -4.60
N GLY A 218 -15.61 28.32 -5.39
CA GLY A 218 -15.07 28.77 -6.67
C GLY A 218 -15.38 27.84 -7.84
N GLY A 219 -16.03 26.72 -7.66
CA GLY A 219 -16.38 25.75 -8.68
C GLY A 219 -17.33 24.66 -8.20
N TYR A 220 -17.34 23.52 -8.88
CA TYR A 220 -18.13 22.36 -8.53
C TYR A 220 -17.28 21.35 -7.75
N LEU A 221 -17.77 20.88 -6.63
CA LEU A 221 -17.14 19.87 -5.78
C LEU A 221 -17.37 18.49 -6.38
N ASP A 222 -16.31 17.73 -6.65
CA ASP A 222 -16.39 16.42 -7.30
C ASP A 222 -16.58 15.23 -6.35
N ILE A 223 -16.52 15.46 -5.05
CA ILE A 223 -16.66 14.45 -3.99
C ILE A 223 -15.67 13.26 -4.13
N GLY A 224 -14.39 13.55 -4.38
CA GLY A 224 -13.29 12.59 -4.35
C GLY A 224 -13.07 11.76 -5.62
N LEU A 225 -13.82 11.99 -6.71
CA LEU A 225 -13.63 11.21 -7.95
C LEU A 225 -12.26 11.46 -8.58
N MET A 226 -11.82 12.72 -8.63
CA MET A 226 -10.54 13.07 -9.25
C MET A 226 -9.37 12.56 -8.43
N ASP A 227 -9.46 12.62 -7.11
CA ASP A 227 -8.50 12.09 -6.16
C ASP A 227 -8.31 10.58 -6.37
N THR A 228 -9.37 9.79 -6.26
CA THR A 228 -9.36 8.33 -6.54
C THR A 228 -8.70 7.99 -7.88
N MET A 229 -9.01 8.76 -8.94
CA MET A 229 -8.44 8.49 -10.26
C MET A 229 -6.95 8.82 -10.34
N GLU A 230 -6.51 9.90 -9.68
CA GLU A 230 -5.10 10.25 -9.57
C GLU A 230 -4.33 9.19 -8.77
N ASP A 231 -4.85 8.75 -7.64
CA ASP A 231 -4.23 7.77 -6.76
C ASP A 231 -4.09 6.41 -7.42
N LEU A 232 -5.14 5.94 -8.09
CA LEU A 232 -5.05 4.72 -8.91
C LEU A 232 -4.02 4.86 -10.02
N PHE A 233 -3.88 6.04 -10.64
CA PHE A 233 -2.91 6.27 -11.71
C PHE A 233 -1.47 6.28 -11.16
N VAL A 234 -1.20 6.95 -10.06
CA VAL A 234 0.17 6.98 -9.48
C VAL A 234 0.54 5.65 -8.84
N ASN A 235 -0.42 4.93 -8.25
CA ASN A 235 -0.25 3.54 -7.82
C ASN A 235 0.11 2.63 -9.00
N PHE A 236 -0.56 2.80 -10.16
CA PHE A 236 -0.22 2.10 -11.41
C PHE A 236 1.25 2.35 -11.81
N ILE A 237 1.72 3.60 -11.75
CA ILE A 237 3.11 3.94 -12.08
C ILE A 237 4.08 3.23 -11.14
N GLY A 238 3.84 3.27 -9.82
CA GLY A 238 4.65 2.55 -8.82
C GLY A 238 4.70 1.05 -9.07
N ALA A 239 3.54 0.43 -9.30
CA ALA A 239 3.41 -0.98 -9.61
C ALA A 239 4.15 -1.37 -10.91
N LEU A 240 4.01 -0.56 -11.96
CA LEU A 240 4.67 -0.78 -13.24
C LEU A 240 6.20 -0.72 -13.11
N VAL A 241 6.72 0.28 -12.41
CA VAL A 241 8.16 0.45 -12.19
C VAL A 241 8.74 -0.78 -11.49
N PHE A 242 8.13 -1.23 -10.38
CA PHE A 242 8.64 -2.42 -9.71
C PHE A 242 8.50 -3.68 -10.57
N SER A 243 7.41 -3.85 -11.28
CA SER A 243 7.18 -5.03 -12.14
C SER A 243 8.23 -5.12 -13.26
N ILE A 244 8.62 -3.99 -13.86
CA ILE A 244 9.73 -3.93 -14.84
C ILE A 244 11.06 -4.31 -14.17
N ILE A 245 11.34 -3.78 -12.99
CA ILE A 245 12.55 -4.11 -12.22
C ILE A 245 12.57 -5.62 -11.90
N GLY A 246 11.45 -6.17 -11.44
CA GLY A 246 11.28 -7.59 -11.15
C GLY A 246 11.50 -8.49 -12.38
N TYR A 247 10.95 -8.08 -13.52
CA TYR A 247 11.18 -8.78 -14.80
C TYR A 247 12.67 -8.91 -15.14
N PHE A 248 13.41 -7.81 -15.10
CA PHE A 248 14.85 -7.82 -15.37
C PHE A 248 15.66 -8.55 -14.29
N TYR A 249 15.21 -8.51 -13.04
CA TYR A 249 15.83 -9.26 -11.97
C TYR A 249 15.80 -10.77 -12.23
N VAL A 250 14.66 -11.31 -12.67
CA VAL A 250 14.55 -12.73 -13.03
C VAL A 250 15.42 -13.06 -14.26
N LEU A 251 15.40 -12.23 -15.29
CA LEU A 251 16.26 -12.43 -16.47
C LEU A 251 17.74 -12.43 -16.11
N SER A 252 18.17 -11.62 -15.16
CA SER A 252 19.57 -11.57 -14.68
C SER A 252 19.91 -12.67 -13.66
N ARG A 253 19.03 -13.67 -13.47
CA ARG A 253 19.19 -14.76 -12.50
C ARG A 253 19.45 -14.29 -11.07
N GLY A 254 18.76 -13.26 -10.65
CA GLY A 254 18.81 -12.76 -9.26
C GLY A 254 20.08 -11.99 -8.89
N LYS A 255 20.83 -11.43 -9.84
CA LYS A 255 22.09 -10.72 -9.57
C LYS A 255 21.92 -9.28 -9.03
N GLY A 256 20.72 -8.72 -8.99
CA GLY A 256 20.45 -7.34 -8.55
C GLY A 256 20.52 -7.17 -7.03
N LYS A 257 21.55 -6.48 -6.51
CA LYS A 257 21.68 -6.20 -5.06
C LYS A 257 20.57 -5.30 -4.51
N PHE A 258 20.10 -4.34 -5.31
CA PHE A 258 19.03 -3.42 -4.92
C PHE A 258 17.69 -4.17 -4.73
N VAL A 259 17.33 -4.98 -5.69
CA VAL A 259 16.04 -5.70 -5.70
C VAL A 259 15.93 -6.68 -4.53
N LYS A 260 17.04 -7.30 -4.12
CA LYS A 260 17.08 -8.21 -2.96
C LYS A 260 16.66 -7.57 -1.63
N ARG A 261 16.70 -6.24 -1.52
CA ARG A 261 16.26 -5.52 -0.33
C ARG A 261 14.74 -5.40 -0.23
N PHE A 262 14.04 -5.67 -1.34
CA PHE A 262 12.59 -5.57 -1.46
C PHE A 262 11.92 -6.92 -1.73
N ILE A 263 12.70 -7.99 -1.90
CA ILE A 263 12.15 -9.33 -2.16
C ILE A 263 12.20 -10.16 -0.88
N PRO A 264 11.05 -10.48 -0.26
CA PRO A 264 10.94 -11.47 0.80
C PRO A 264 11.52 -12.84 0.42
N VAL A 265 11.97 -13.60 1.40
CA VAL A 265 12.59 -14.92 1.21
C VAL A 265 11.74 -15.95 1.95
N ALA A 266 11.60 -17.16 1.41
CA ALA A 266 10.94 -18.26 2.12
C ALA A 266 11.72 -18.65 3.38
N ASN A 267 11.02 -18.93 4.46
CA ASN A 267 11.64 -19.43 5.69
C ASN A 267 12.17 -20.85 5.46
N ASP A 268 13.49 -21.03 5.41
CA ASP A 268 14.15 -22.35 5.19
C ASP A 268 14.05 -23.31 6.40
N THR A 269 13.40 -22.92 7.47
CA THR A 269 13.28 -23.72 8.71
C THR A 269 12.45 -25.01 8.51
N VAL A 270 11.55 -25.04 7.54
CA VAL A 270 10.74 -26.26 7.24
C VAL A 270 11.53 -27.31 6.45
N SER A 271 12.59 -26.92 5.76
CA SER A 271 13.39 -27.84 4.94
C SER A 271 14.36 -28.69 5.75
N GLN A 272 14.74 -28.29 6.95
CA GLN A 272 15.71 -29.04 7.81
C GLN A 272 15.04 -30.06 8.72
N GLU A 273 13.81 -29.85 9.17
CA GLU A 273 13.11 -30.85 9.99
C GLU A 273 12.68 -32.10 9.21
N ASN A 274 12.44 -31.98 7.89
CA ASN A 274 12.05 -33.10 7.04
C ASN A 274 13.23 -33.96 6.56
N THR A 275 14.48 -33.48 6.68
CA THR A 275 15.68 -34.26 6.33
C THR A 275 16.18 -35.08 7.51
N THR A 276 16.00 -34.63 8.73
CA THR A 276 16.40 -35.37 9.94
C THR A 276 15.43 -36.48 10.35
N SER A 277 14.15 -36.34 10.03
CA SER A 277 13.16 -37.41 10.28
C SER A 277 13.14 -38.53 9.25
N GLY A 278 13.82 -38.34 8.10
CA GLY A 278 13.95 -39.39 7.03
C GLY A 278 15.12 -40.34 7.24
N GLU A 279 16.10 -40.03 8.08
CA GLU A 279 17.27 -40.88 8.34
C GLU A 279 17.12 -41.79 9.56
N GLU A 280 16.11 -41.58 10.42
CA GLU A 280 15.88 -42.46 11.59
C GLU A 280 14.97 -43.68 11.30
N THR A 281 14.48 -43.87 10.08
CA THR A 281 13.58 -44.99 9.75
C THR A 281 14.22 -46.06 8.84
N SER A 282 15.55 -46.05 8.73
CA SER A 282 16.28 -47.08 7.99
C SER A 282 17.47 -47.63 8.81
N LEU A 283 17.14 -48.28 9.93
CA LEU A 283 17.99 -49.27 10.61
C LEU A 283 17.13 -50.42 11.10
#